data_2dc64e82cd758e95fb87813db8f6df0e
#
_entry.id   2dc64e82cd758e95fb87813db8f6df0e
#
_cell.length_a   1.000
_cell.length_b   1.000
_cell.length_c   1.000
_cell.angle_alpha   90.00
_cell.angle_beta   90.00
_cell.angle_gamma   90.00
#
_symmetry.space_group_name_H-M   'P 1'
#
loop_
_entity.id
_entity.type
_entity.pdbx_description
1 polymer ?
#
loop_
_entity_poly.entity_id
_entity_poly.type
_entity_poly.pdbx_seq_one_letter_code
_entity_poly.pdbx_strand_id
1 'polypeptide(L)'
;YSAVQLGAGSIKAKNVLKPVRGQFVVAKVEPKRKLAEFRVAPENLIEVGAEITADHYVEGQFVDVSGTSIGKGFAGAMKRHNFGGLRASHGVSISHRSHGSTGQCQGPGKVFKGKKMAGHMGAVRVTTQNLQVLKTDVERGLIMIKGAVPGSKGGWVTIKDSVKKPLVDLSLIHI
;
A
#
# COMPACT_ATOMS: atom_id res chain seq x y z
N TYR A 1 21.08 -9.84 3.01
CA TYR A 1 19.71 -10.35 2.87
C TYR A 1 19.43 -10.81 1.44
N SER A 2 18.41 -11.69 1.28
CA SER A 2 17.97 -12.17 -0.02
C SER A 2 16.64 -11.52 -0.40
N ALA A 3 16.53 -11.08 -1.66
CA ALA A 3 15.32 -10.44 -2.17
C ALA A 3 15.20 -10.64 -3.69
N VAL A 4 13.97 -10.55 -4.18
CA VAL A 4 13.65 -10.56 -5.61
C VAL A 4 13.08 -9.20 -5.97
N GLN A 5 13.61 -8.57 -7.02
CA GLN A 5 13.06 -7.35 -7.59
C GLN A 5 12.12 -7.70 -8.73
N LEU A 6 10.85 -7.35 -8.59
CA LEU A 6 9.83 -7.54 -9.61
C LEU A 6 9.62 -6.26 -10.42
N GLY A 7 9.51 -6.42 -11.72
CA GLY A 7 9.22 -5.34 -12.66
C GLY A 7 7.83 -5.51 -13.29
N ALA A 8 7.03 -4.44 -13.34
CA ALA A 8 5.70 -4.46 -13.95
C ALA A 8 5.49 -3.30 -14.92
N GLY A 9 4.68 -3.55 -15.95
CA GLY A 9 4.33 -2.60 -17.01
C GLY A 9 5.50 -2.26 -17.91
N SER A 10 5.29 -2.26 -19.22
CA SER A 10 6.31 -1.89 -20.20
C SER A 10 6.51 -0.37 -20.27
N ILE A 11 7.73 0.06 -20.59
CA ILE A 11 8.08 1.46 -20.84
C ILE A 11 9.08 1.55 -21.99
N LYS A 12 8.95 2.56 -22.83
CA LYS A 12 9.90 2.79 -23.92
C LYS A 12 11.28 3.11 -23.35
N ALA A 13 12.34 2.48 -23.87
CA ALA A 13 13.72 2.64 -23.38
C ALA A 13 14.20 4.10 -23.36
N LYS A 14 13.71 4.96 -24.26
CA LYS A 14 14.03 6.39 -24.30
C LYS A 14 13.57 7.16 -23.06
N ASN A 15 12.53 6.66 -22.37
CA ASN A 15 11.95 7.30 -21.18
C ASN A 15 12.58 6.79 -19.87
N VAL A 16 13.60 5.93 -19.95
CA VAL A 16 14.29 5.36 -18.79
C VAL A 16 15.66 6.00 -18.65
N LEU A 17 16.03 6.41 -17.45
CA LEU A 17 17.32 6.99 -17.14
C LEU A 17 18.44 5.96 -17.38
N LYS A 18 19.61 6.45 -17.84
CA LYS A 18 20.75 5.61 -18.20
C LYS A 18 21.18 4.59 -17.11
N PRO A 19 21.27 4.95 -15.81
CA PRO A 19 21.63 3.99 -14.75
C PRO A 19 20.60 2.85 -14.62
N VAL A 20 19.31 3.18 -14.66
CA VAL A 20 18.23 2.20 -14.55
C VAL A 20 18.16 1.30 -15.79
N ARG A 21 18.44 1.87 -16.98
CA ARG A 21 18.54 1.09 -18.22
C ARG A 21 19.65 0.04 -18.14
N GLY A 22 20.78 0.38 -17.52
CA GLY A 22 21.86 -0.57 -17.28
C GLY A 22 21.44 -1.80 -16.49
N GLN A 23 20.58 -1.66 -15.48
CA GLN A 23 20.06 -2.78 -14.70
C GLN A 23 19.25 -3.76 -15.57
N PHE A 24 18.39 -3.26 -16.45
CA PHE A 24 17.61 -4.09 -17.36
C PHE A 24 18.49 -4.82 -18.40
N VAL A 25 19.57 -4.18 -18.87
CA VAL A 25 20.52 -4.80 -19.78
C VAL A 25 21.24 -5.97 -19.10
N VAL A 26 21.70 -5.80 -17.86
CA VAL A 26 22.33 -6.86 -17.08
C VAL A 26 21.38 -8.02 -16.83
N ALA A 27 20.12 -7.72 -16.51
CA ALA A 27 19.07 -8.72 -16.30
C ALA A 27 18.54 -9.34 -17.61
N LYS A 28 18.93 -8.84 -18.79
CA LYS A 28 18.45 -9.27 -20.12
C LYS A 28 16.92 -9.23 -20.26
N VAL A 29 16.29 -8.22 -19.66
CA VAL A 29 14.84 -8.00 -19.71
C VAL A 29 14.49 -6.63 -20.28
N GLU A 30 13.26 -6.50 -20.81
CA GLU A 30 12.75 -5.23 -21.27
C GLU A 30 12.54 -4.24 -20.12
N PRO A 31 12.71 -2.92 -20.35
CA PRO A 31 12.46 -1.92 -19.33
C PRO A 31 11.05 -1.95 -18.77
N LYS A 32 10.92 -1.97 -17.46
CA LYS A 32 9.65 -1.98 -16.73
C LYS A 32 9.38 -0.63 -16.07
N ARG A 33 8.09 -0.27 -16.00
CA ARG A 33 7.64 1.03 -15.49
C ARG A 33 7.70 1.15 -13.98
N LYS A 34 7.45 0.06 -13.27
CA LYS A 34 7.50 -0.02 -11.81
C LYS A 34 8.39 -1.16 -11.41
N LEU A 35 9.22 -0.90 -10.41
CA LEU A 35 10.07 -1.88 -9.76
C LEU A 35 9.69 -1.92 -8.29
N ALA A 36 9.59 -3.11 -7.73
CA ALA A 36 9.36 -3.34 -6.31
C ALA A 36 10.21 -4.52 -5.85
N GLU A 37 10.79 -4.40 -4.66
CA GLU A 37 11.61 -5.42 -4.04
C GLU A 37 10.79 -6.20 -3.01
N PHE A 38 10.96 -7.52 -3.03
CA PHE A 38 10.33 -8.43 -2.09
C PHE A 38 11.41 -9.29 -1.45
N ARG A 39 11.49 -9.25 -0.12
CA ARG A 39 12.37 -10.13 0.62
C ARG A 39 11.82 -11.54 0.60
N VAL A 40 12.66 -12.49 0.26
CA VAL A 40 12.33 -13.92 0.19
C VAL A 40 13.43 -14.74 0.85
N ALA A 41 13.08 -15.94 1.29
CA ALA A 41 14.08 -16.89 1.77
C ALA A 41 15.01 -17.30 0.62
N PRO A 42 16.29 -17.60 0.89
CA PRO A 42 17.26 -18.00 -0.15
C PRO A 42 16.79 -19.19 -1.00
N GLU A 43 16.01 -20.08 -0.41
CA GLU A 43 15.45 -21.28 -1.06
C GLU A 43 14.39 -20.96 -2.10
N ASN A 44 13.72 -19.79 -1.97
CA ASN A 44 12.62 -19.33 -2.82
C ASN A 44 13.07 -18.29 -3.86
N LEU A 45 14.38 -18.17 -4.09
CA LEU A 45 14.89 -17.30 -5.14
C LEU A 45 14.53 -17.86 -6.51
N ILE A 46 13.98 -17.00 -7.35
CA ILE A 46 13.65 -17.31 -8.75
C ILE A 46 14.74 -16.79 -9.69
N GLU A 47 14.85 -17.38 -10.85
CA GLU A 47 15.81 -16.99 -11.86
C GLU A 47 15.53 -15.58 -12.40
N VAL A 48 16.62 -14.87 -12.75
CA VAL A 48 16.51 -13.53 -13.36
C VAL A 48 15.91 -13.65 -14.75
N GLY A 49 14.85 -12.89 -15.00
CA GLY A 49 14.13 -12.92 -16.27
C GLY A 49 12.89 -13.84 -16.28
N ALA A 50 12.64 -14.58 -15.18
CA ALA A 50 11.41 -15.34 -15.04
C ALA A 50 10.18 -14.43 -14.99
N GLU A 51 9.07 -14.87 -15.56
CA GLU A 51 7.79 -14.17 -15.53
C GLU A 51 6.87 -14.78 -14.48
N ILE A 52 6.30 -13.94 -13.62
CA ILE A 52 5.27 -14.33 -12.66
C ILE A 52 3.93 -13.87 -13.20
N THR A 53 3.02 -14.81 -13.40
CA THR A 53 1.67 -14.55 -13.91
C THR A 53 0.63 -14.57 -12.78
N ALA A 54 -0.65 -14.37 -13.11
CA ALA A 54 -1.72 -14.29 -12.11
C ALA A 54 -1.97 -15.63 -11.38
N ASP A 55 -1.55 -16.76 -11.95
CA ASP A 55 -1.64 -18.10 -11.38
C ASP A 55 -0.71 -18.35 -10.18
N HIS A 56 0.22 -17.41 -9.93
CA HIS A 56 1.01 -17.42 -8.69
C HIS A 56 0.13 -17.41 -7.44
N TYR A 57 -1.06 -16.82 -7.51
CA TYR A 57 -2.02 -16.78 -6.41
C TYR A 57 -3.12 -17.81 -6.60
N VAL A 58 -3.42 -18.53 -5.52
CA VAL A 58 -4.42 -19.58 -5.50
C VAL A 58 -5.78 -19.03 -5.06
N GLU A 59 -6.86 -19.54 -5.64
CA GLU A 59 -8.23 -19.19 -5.23
C GLU A 59 -8.45 -19.56 -3.75
N GLY A 60 -9.07 -18.66 -3.00
CA GLY A 60 -9.29 -18.84 -1.56
C GLY A 60 -8.14 -18.37 -0.67
N GLN A 61 -6.94 -18.13 -1.21
CA GLN A 61 -5.78 -17.62 -0.49
C GLN A 61 -6.05 -16.25 0.11
N PHE A 62 -5.45 -15.98 1.29
CA PHE A 62 -5.45 -14.65 1.89
C PHE A 62 -4.19 -13.90 1.52
N VAL A 63 -4.36 -12.63 1.16
CA VAL A 63 -3.27 -11.74 0.73
C VAL A 63 -3.34 -10.39 1.44
N ASP A 64 -2.18 -9.74 1.55
CA ASP A 64 -2.04 -8.37 2.04
C ASP A 64 -1.76 -7.45 0.85
N VAL A 65 -2.61 -6.45 0.66
CA VAL A 65 -2.51 -5.51 -0.47
C VAL A 65 -2.07 -4.15 0.02
N SER A 66 -0.96 -3.67 -0.51
CA SER A 66 -0.41 -2.34 -0.20
C SER A 66 -0.52 -1.42 -1.42
N GLY A 67 -0.97 -0.22 -1.20
CA GLY A 67 -1.08 0.81 -2.23
C GLY A 67 -0.99 2.21 -1.66
N THR A 68 -0.92 3.21 -2.53
CA THR A 68 -0.95 4.62 -2.13
C THR A 68 -2.39 5.08 -2.01
N SER A 69 -2.81 5.48 -0.82
CA SER A 69 -4.17 5.95 -0.57
C SER A 69 -4.49 7.23 -1.35
N ILE A 70 -5.78 7.44 -1.63
CA ILE A 70 -6.24 8.66 -2.31
C ILE A 70 -5.84 9.89 -1.47
N GLY A 71 -5.19 10.86 -2.10
CA GLY A 71 -4.83 12.12 -1.45
C GLY A 71 -6.07 12.95 -1.10
N LYS A 72 -6.07 13.55 0.09
CA LYS A 72 -7.15 14.42 0.59
C LYS A 72 -6.65 15.83 0.89
N GLY A 73 -5.42 16.15 0.47
CA GLY A 73 -4.80 17.45 0.68
C GLY A 73 -4.55 17.78 2.15
N PHE A 74 -4.51 19.06 2.49
CA PHE A 74 -4.45 19.51 3.86
C PHE A 74 -5.81 19.34 4.51
N ALA A 75 -5.88 18.61 5.62
CA ALA A 75 -7.10 18.31 6.34
C ALA A 75 -7.02 18.82 7.78
N GLY A 76 -8.14 19.41 8.25
CA GLY A 76 -8.29 19.82 9.64
C GLY A 76 -8.30 18.64 10.61
N ALA A 77 -8.14 18.91 11.89
CA ALA A 77 -8.09 17.89 12.93
C ALA A 77 -9.38 17.05 13.01
N MET A 78 -10.54 17.62 12.71
CA MET A 78 -11.80 16.90 12.66
C MET A 78 -11.79 15.82 11.56
N LYS A 79 -11.38 16.17 10.34
CA LYS A 79 -11.33 15.22 9.21
C LYS A 79 -10.19 14.22 9.36
N ARG A 80 -9.01 14.68 9.80
CA ARG A 80 -7.80 13.87 9.84
C ARG A 80 -7.76 12.90 11.02
N HIS A 81 -8.30 13.30 12.17
CA HIS A 81 -8.18 12.57 13.43
C HIS A 81 -9.52 12.34 14.15
N ASN A 82 -10.64 12.67 13.51
CA ASN A 82 -12.00 12.52 14.06
C ASN A 82 -12.21 13.31 15.37
N PHE A 83 -11.64 14.52 15.47
CA PHE A 83 -11.91 15.41 16.60
C PHE A 83 -13.35 15.93 16.53
N GLY A 84 -13.98 16.09 17.69
CA GLY A 84 -15.37 16.54 17.80
C GLY A 84 -15.59 18.03 17.46
N GLY A 85 -14.53 18.84 17.50
CA GLY A 85 -14.63 20.31 17.37
C GLY A 85 -15.26 20.96 18.61
N LEU A 86 -15.73 22.19 18.44
CA LEU A 86 -16.42 22.95 19.49
C LEU A 86 -17.94 23.03 19.20
N ARG A 87 -18.70 23.47 20.17
CA ARG A 87 -20.17 23.59 20.06
C ARG A 87 -20.56 24.55 18.94
N ALA A 88 -21.70 24.28 18.29
CA ALA A 88 -22.26 25.15 17.26
C ALA A 88 -22.90 26.44 17.82
N SER A 89 -23.28 26.41 19.10
CA SER A 89 -23.92 27.53 19.85
C SER A 89 -23.24 27.75 21.20
N HIS A 90 -23.91 28.35 22.18
CA HIS A 90 -23.37 28.65 23.50
C HIS A 90 -22.16 29.61 23.49
N GLY A 91 -22.25 30.66 22.66
CA GLY A 91 -21.23 31.74 22.62
C GLY A 91 -19.97 31.39 21.81
N VAL A 92 -19.90 30.22 21.19
CA VAL A 92 -18.78 29.88 20.32
C VAL A 92 -18.87 30.67 19.01
N SER A 93 -17.80 31.42 18.69
CA SER A 93 -17.67 32.17 17.44
C SER A 93 -16.46 31.65 16.67
N ILE A 94 -16.59 31.53 15.34
CA ILE A 94 -15.56 31.16 14.35
C ILE A 94 -14.72 29.88 14.63
N SER A 95 -14.64 29.43 15.89
CA SER A 95 -13.76 28.32 16.31
C SER A 95 -14.42 26.94 16.29
N HIS A 96 -15.54 26.76 15.59
CA HIS A 96 -16.34 25.53 15.60
C HIS A 96 -15.56 24.28 15.19
N ARG A 97 -14.59 24.40 14.30
CA ARG A 97 -13.80 23.26 13.80
C ARG A 97 -12.38 23.20 14.38
N SER A 98 -12.10 23.95 15.43
CA SER A 98 -10.80 23.94 16.11
C SER A 98 -10.57 22.61 16.84
N HIS A 99 -9.28 22.26 16.99
CA HIS A 99 -8.90 21.00 17.63
C HIS A 99 -8.88 21.06 19.16
N GLY A 100 -9.12 22.24 19.76
CA GLY A 100 -9.11 22.45 21.20
C GLY A 100 -7.72 22.70 21.77
N SER A 101 -7.50 22.37 23.04
CA SER A 101 -6.21 22.58 23.71
C SER A 101 -5.09 21.75 23.11
N THR A 102 -3.91 22.33 23.01
CA THR A 102 -2.69 21.65 22.55
C THR A 102 -1.82 21.14 23.70
N GLY A 103 -2.06 21.56 24.93
CA GLY A 103 -1.28 21.16 26.10
C GLY A 103 -1.74 21.86 27.38
N GLN A 104 -0.93 21.74 28.41
CA GLN A 104 -1.09 22.40 29.72
C GLN A 104 -0.26 23.68 29.79
N CYS A 105 -0.25 24.36 30.96
CA CYS A 105 0.45 25.60 31.18
C CYS A 105 1.96 25.37 31.43
N GLN A 106 2.48 25.84 32.58
CA GLN A 106 3.89 25.81 32.94
C GLN A 106 4.49 24.39 32.98
N GLY A 107 3.76 23.42 33.46
CA GLY A 107 4.12 22.00 33.39
C GLY A 107 3.21 21.28 32.41
N PRO A 108 3.72 20.78 31.29
CA PRO A 108 5.11 20.57 30.88
C PRO A 108 5.77 21.70 30.10
N GLY A 109 5.10 22.84 29.87
CA GLY A 109 5.64 23.99 29.15
C GLY A 109 5.95 23.79 27.68
N LYS A 110 5.42 22.71 27.07
CA LYS A 110 5.62 22.34 25.68
C LYS A 110 4.42 21.58 25.12
N VAL A 111 4.29 21.53 23.81
CA VAL A 111 3.40 20.59 23.12
C VAL A 111 4.15 19.28 22.92
N PHE A 112 3.56 18.16 23.34
CA PHE A 112 4.19 16.85 23.21
C PHE A 112 4.36 16.47 21.72
N LYS A 113 5.48 15.77 21.42
CA LYS A 113 5.71 15.21 20.10
C LYS A 113 4.58 14.23 19.74
N GLY A 114 4.20 14.20 18.48
CA GLY A 114 3.11 13.32 18.02
C GLY A 114 1.69 13.84 18.34
N LYS A 115 1.53 15.04 18.90
CA LYS A 115 0.21 15.66 19.10
C LYS A 115 -0.55 15.71 17.78
N LYS A 116 -1.75 15.15 17.76
CA LYS A 116 -2.62 15.13 16.58
C LYS A 116 -3.08 16.53 16.22
N MET A 117 -2.74 16.98 15.02
CA MET A 117 -3.06 18.31 14.49
C MET A 117 -3.48 18.21 13.03
N ALA A 118 -3.95 19.34 12.48
CA ALA A 118 -4.19 19.48 11.05
C ALA A 118 -2.91 19.20 10.25
N GLY A 119 -3.07 18.75 9.02
CA GLY A 119 -1.93 18.47 8.13
C GLY A 119 -2.32 17.64 6.92
N HIS A 120 -1.32 17.19 6.19
CA HIS A 120 -1.51 16.36 5.00
C HIS A 120 -2.24 15.05 5.35
N MET A 121 -3.25 14.71 4.57
CA MET A 121 -4.03 13.48 4.70
C MET A 121 -4.11 12.74 3.36
N GLY A 122 -3.96 11.42 3.39
CA GLY A 122 -3.91 10.60 2.19
C GLY A 122 -2.56 10.68 1.46
N ALA A 123 -2.50 10.12 0.26
CA ALA A 123 -1.27 9.97 -0.55
C ALA A 123 -0.12 9.29 0.21
N VAL A 124 -0.44 8.42 1.15
CA VAL A 124 0.50 7.63 1.93
C VAL A 124 0.31 6.15 1.62
N ARG A 125 1.37 5.36 1.76
CA ARG A 125 1.28 3.91 1.62
C ARG A 125 0.44 3.33 2.77
N VAL A 126 -0.59 2.59 2.41
CA VAL A 126 -1.45 1.84 3.34
C VAL A 126 -1.53 0.39 2.91
N THR A 127 -1.70 -0.50 3.86
CA THR A 127 -1.84 -1.94 3.62
C THR A 127 -3.17 -2.40 4.18
N THR A 128 -3.97 -3.03 3.34
CA THR A 128 -5.18 -3.77 3.75
C THR A 128 -4.81 -5.23 3.86
N GLN A 129 -4.93 -5.78 5.06
CA GLN A 129 -4.54 -7.16 5.37
C GLN A 129 -5.70 -8.14 5.24
N ASN A 130 -5.36 -9.41 5.00
CA ASN A 130 -6.30 -10.54 4.99
C ASN A 130 -7.43 -10.40 3.96
N LEU A 131 -7.15 -9.90 2.78
CA LEU A 131 -8.08 -9.93 1.67
C LEU A 131 -8.04 -11.31 1.00
N GLN A 132 -9.20 -11.83 0.63
CA GLN A 132 -9.29 -13.15 0.01
C GLN A 132 -9.26 -13.05 -1.51
N VAL A 133 -8.46 -13.89 -2.16
CA VAL A 133 -8.45 -14.07 -3.61
C VAL A 133 -9.68 -14.92 -3.98
N LEU A 134 -10.56 -14.38 -4.83
CA LEU A 134 -11.76 -15.09 -5.28
C LEU A 134 -11.49 -15.90 -6.52
N LYS A 135 -10.80 -15.32 -7.49
CA LYS A 135 -10.52 -15.93 -8.77
C LYS A 135 -9.28 -15.31 -9.41
N THR A 136 -8.54 -16.11 -10.16
CA THR A 136 -7.44 -15.67 -11.01
C THR A 136 -7.77 -15.94 -12.47
N ASP A 137 -7.38 -15.06 -13.38
CA ASP A 137 -7.52 -15.21 -14.82
C ASP A 137 -6.16 -14.93 -15.46
N VAL A 138 -5.51 -15.98 -15.92
CA VAL A 138 -4.14 -15.91 -16.46
C VAL A 138 -4.13 -15.24 -17.83
N GLU A 139 -5.13 -15.50 -18.67
CA GLU A 139 -5.18 -14.95 -20.04
C GLU A 139 -5.29 -13.42 -20.02
N ARG A 140 -6.06 -12.88 -19.08
CA ARG A 140 -6.25 -11.44 -18.90
C ARG A 140 -5.29 -10.84 -17.90
N GLY A 141 -4.51 -11.63 -17.16
CA GLY A 141 -3.64 -11.19 -16.09
C GLY A 141 -4.40 -10.55 -14.92
N LEU A 142 -5.59 -11.08 -14.57
CA LEU A 142 -6.45 -10.52 -13.53
C LEU A 142 -6.40 -11.36 -12.25
N ILE A 143 -6.39 -10.66 -11.12
CA ILE A 143 -6.57 -11.24 -9.78
C ILE A 143 -7.77 -10.56 -9.14
N MET A 144 -8.82 -11.33 -8.87
CA MET A 144 -10.04 -10.82 -8.24
C MET A 144 -9.95 -10.99 -6.73
N ILE A 145 -10.04 -9.89 -5.99
CA ILE A 145 -9.88 -9.85 -4.54
C ILE A 145 -11.17 -9.35 -3.90
N LYS A 146 -11.63 -10.05 -2.86
CA LYS A 146 -12.79 -9.64 -2.06
C LYS A 146 -12.40 -8.57 -1.06
N GLY A 147 -12.97 -7.37 -1.18
CA GLY A 147 -12.79 -6.27 -0.23
C GLY A 147 -12.22 -5.00 -0.86
N ALA A 148 -11.78 -4.08 -0.01
CA ALA A 148 -11.29 -2.77 -0.41
C ALA A 148 -9.79 -2.80 -0.74
N VAL A 149 -9.44 -2.53 -1.98
CA VAL A 149 -8.05 -2.34 -2.41
C VAL A 149 -7.68 -0.86 -2.20
N PRO A 150 -6.53 -0.56 -1.57
CA PRO A 150 -6.13 0.81 -1.31
C PRO A 150 -5.74 1.57 -2.58
N GLY A 151 -6.12 2.84 -2.63
CA GLY A 151 -5.73 3.76 -3.71
C GLY A 151 -6.86 4.10 -4.68
N SER A 152 -6.50 4.80 -5.75
CA SER A 152 -7.40 5.18 -6.85
C SER A 152 -7.44 4.10 -7.92
N LYS A 153 -8.49 4.10 -8.75
CA LYS A 153 -8.55 3.28 -9.97
C LYS A 153 -7.34 3.57 -10.86
N GLY A 154 -6.73 2.52 -11.40
CA GLY A 154 -5.52 2.61 -12.20
C GLY A 154 -4.23 2.84 -11.40
N GLY A 155 -4.30 2.82 -10.06
CA GLY A 155 -3.13 2.90 -9.19
C GLY A 155 -2.34 1.60 -9.16
N TRP A 156 -1.06 1.71 -8.78
CA TRP A 156 -0.19 0.54 -8.57
C TRP A 156 -0.35 0.02 -7.16
N VAL A 157 -0.48 -1.30 -7.04
CA VAL A 157 -0.55 -2.00 -5.75
C VAL A 157 0.50 -3.10 -5.70
N THR A 158 0.96 -3.43 -4.51
CA THR A 158 1.77 -4.62 -4.26
C THR A 158 0.93 -5.62 -3.49
N ILE A 159 0.92 -6.86 -3.96
CA ILE A 159 0.22 -7.98 -3.32
C ILE A 159 1.29 -8.89 -2.73
N LYS A 160 1.07 -9.34 -1.50
CA LYS A 160 1.92 -10.30 -0.79
C LYS A 160 1.03 -11.30 -0.08
N ASP A 161 1.59 -12.45 0.25
CA ASP A 161 0.93 -13.40 1.13
C ASP A 161 0.55 -12.76 2.46
N SER A 162 -0.56 -13.20 3.03
CA SER A 162 -1.01 -12.67 4.32
C SER A 162 -0.05 -13.05 5.44
N VAL A 163 0.40 -12.05 6.19
CA VAL A 163 1.25 -12.26 7.38
C VAL A 163 0.50 -12.95 8.50
N LYS A 164 -0.83 -12.79 8.58
CA LYS A 164 -1.66 -13.27 9.70
C LYS A 164 -2.37 -14.60 9.43
N LYS A 165 -2.46 -15.01 8.18
CA LYS A 165 -3.13 -16.25 7.80
C LYS A 165 -2.20 -17.09 6.94
N PRO A 166 -1.98 -18.35 7.31
CA PRO A 166 -1.15 -19.25 6.49
C PRO A 166 -1.77 -19.45 5.11
N LEU A 167 -0.97 -19.91 4.17
CA LEU A 167 -1.44 -20.42 2.89
C LEU A 167 -2.44 -21.56 3.14
N VAL A 168 -3.49 -21.61 2.36
CA VAL A 168 -4.45 -22.72 2.40
C VAL A 168 -3.75 -23.97 1.85
N ASP A 169 -3.59 -24.99 2.69
CA ASP A 169 -3.11 -26.28 2.23
C ASP A 169 -4.13 -26.88 1.24
N LEU A 170 -3.78 -26.91 -0.03
CA LEU A 170 -4.61 -27.46 -1.11
C LEU A 170 -4.93 -28.94 -0.92
N SER A 171 -4.16 -29.65 -0.11
CA SER A 171 -4.41 -31.05 0.26
C SER A 171 -5.69 -31.26 1.07
N LEU A 172 -6.25 -30.23 1.69
CA LEU A 172 -7.46 -30.28 2.52
C LEU A 172 -8.74 -29.86 1.79
N ILE A 173 -8.66 -29.39 0.55
CA ILE A 173 -9.83 -28.91 -0.23
C ILE A 173 -10.52 -30.07 -1.00
N HIS A 174 -9.98 -31.26 -0.98
CA HIS A 174 -10.55 -32.44 -1.63
C HIS A 174 -11.24 -33.41 -0.63
N ILE A 175 -12.02 -32.87 0.28
CA ILE A 175 -12.95 -33.68 1.06
C ILE A 175 -14.38 -33.21 0.79
#